data_61ac9fa765c14daa38a96950d928a9c1
#
_entry.id   61ac9fa765c14daa38a96950d928a9c1
#
_cell.length_a   1.000
_cell.length_b   1.000
_cell.length_c   1.000
_cell.angle_alpha   90.00
_cell.angle_beta   90.00
_cell.angle_gamma   90.00
#
_symmetry.space_group_name_H-M   'P 1'
#
loop_
_entity.id
_entity.type
_entity.pdbx_description
1 polymer ?
#
loop_
_entity_poly.entity_id
_entity_poly.type
_entity_poly.pdbx_seq_one_letter_code
_entity_poly.pdbx_strand_id
1 'polypeptide(L)'
;MPSPPARVALARLSISLPGTLLRQLDAMVERRALSNRSQVLAEMIRHALSDHREVRGAGALAGTITLIYRANGGRVRQALARAQAAYVKEIISSQHVFLEDDQSLEVLLVQGPAQRLEKLCDGLRKIRGVLQTKLVTTTALLPPLHANAKVPARSAAAHGKRPKGDLS
;
A
#
# COMPACT_ATOMS: atom_id res chain seq x y z
N MET A 1 -21.82 -14.16 -37.93
CA MET A 1 -21.97 -15.24 -36.94
C MET A 1 -20.97 -14.97 -35.83
N PRO A 2 -21.36 -14.60 -34.61
CA PRO A 2 -20.42 -14.50 -33.50
C PRO A 2 -19.92 -15.88 -33.09
N SER A 3 -18.59 -16.01 -32.94
CA SER A 3 -17.96 -17.23 -32.45
C SER A 3 -18.48 -17.61 -31.05
N PRO A 4 -18.73 -18.90 -30.75
CA PRO A 4 -19.17 -19.28 -29.44
C PRO A 4 -18.10 -18.97 -28.39
N PRO A 5 -18.50 -18.60 -27.16
CA PRO A 5 -17.55 -18.30 -26.11
C PRO A 5 -16.68 -19.49 -25.81
N ALA A 6 -15.36 -19.30 -25.78
CA ALA A 6 -14.39 -20.33 -25.45
C ALA A 6 -14.76 -20.96 -24.10
N ARG A 7 -15.04 -22.27 -24.09
CA ARG A 7 -15.26 -23.02 -22.84
C ARG A 7 -14.00 -22.95 -22.00
N VAL A 8 -14.08 -22.29 -20.85
CA VAL A 8 -12.99 -22.26 -19.88
C VAL A 8 -12.75 -23.72 -19.41
N ALA A 9 -11.60 -24.28 -19.79
CA ALA A 9 -11.20 -25.60 -19.34
C ALA A 9 -11.03 -25.62 -17.82
N LEU A 10 -11.72 -26.54 -17.13
CA LEU A 10 -11.59 -26.73 -15.70
C LEU A 10 -10.32 -27.55 -15.41
N ALA A 11 -9.41 -26.95 -14.62
CA ALA A 11 -8.26 -27.65 -14.05
C ALA A 11 -8.58 -28.10 -12.61
N ARG A 12 -8.04 -29.25 -12.21
CA ARG A 12 -8.17 -29.77 -10.84
C ARG A 12 -6.88 -29.46 -10.06
N LEU A 13 -7.04 -28.96 -8.83
CA LEU A 13 -5.95 -28.70 -7.90
C LEU A 13 -6.23 -29.42 -6.58
N SER A 14 -5.24 -30.17 -6.09
CA SER A 14 -5.27 -30.78 -4.76
C SER A 14 -4.36 -29.99 -3.84
N ILE A 15 -4.88 -29.57 -2.67
CA ILE A 15 -4.12 -28.83 -1.65
C ILE A 15 -4.34 -29.48 -0.29
N SER A 16 -3.26 -29.53 0.51
CA SER A 16 -3.33 -29.92 1.91
C SER A 16 -3.35 -28.67 2.79
N LEU A 17 -4.32 -28.59 3.69
CA LEU A 17 -4.48 -27.46 4.59
C LEU A 17 -4.39 -27.92 6.06
N PRO A 18 -3.83 -27.08 6.96
CA PRO A 18 -4.00 -27.31 8.39
C PRO A 18 -5.49 -27.41 8.76
N GLY A 19 -5.84 -28.31 9.66
CA GLY A 19 -7.25 -28.56 10.03
C GLY A 19 -7.98 -27.32 10.57
N THR A 20 -7.26 -26.41 11.24
CA THR A 20 -7.80 -25.11 11.69
C THR A 20 -8.21 -24.23 10.51
N LEU A 21 -7.38 -24.17 9.47
CA LEU A 21 -7.66 -23.37 8.28
C LEU A 21 -8.79 -23.97 7.45
N LEU A 22 -8.87 -25.30 7.39
CA LEU A 22 -9.98 -25.98 6.72
C LEU A 22 -11.33 -25.64 7.40
N ARG A 23 -11.41 -25.67 8.73
CA ARG A 23 -12.63 -25.27 9.47
C ARG A 23 -13.01 -23.81 9.21
N GLN A 24 -12.03 -22.91 9.11
CA GLN A 24 -12.29 -21.50 8.78
C GLN A 24 -12.84 -21.34 7.35
N LEU A 25 -12.33 -22.13 6.41
CA LEU A 25 -12.83 -22.15 5.04
C LEU A 25 -14.28 -22.67 5.00
N ASP A 26 -14.61 -23.73 5.74
CA ASP A 26 -15.98 -24.26 5.84
C ASP A 26 -16.95 -23.22 6.39
N ALA A 27 -16.57 -22.55 7.48
CA ALA A 27 -17.37 -21.47 8.05
C ALA A 27 -17.55 -20.28 7.08
N MET A 28 -16.60 -20.02 6.17
CA MET A 28 -16.75 -19.01 5.13
C MET A 28 -17.74 -19.45 4.05
N VAL A 29 -17.72 -20.72 3.65
CA VAL A 29 -18.70 -21.29 2.69
C VAL A 29 -20.12 -21.11 3.21
N GLU A 30 -20.36 -21.48 4.46
CA GLU A 30 -21.67 -21.37 5.12
C GLU A 30 -22.15 -19.92 5.21
N ARG A 31 -21.29 -19.02 5.71
CA ARG A 31 -21.66 -17.59 5.90
C ARG A 31 -21.95 -16.84 4.60
N ARG A 32 -21.31 -17.23 3.51
CA ARG A 32 -21.49 -16.56 2.20
C ARG A 32 -22.53 -17.24 1.32
N ALA A 33 -23.20 -18.29 1.80
CA ALA A 33 -24.15 -19.09 1.04
C ALA A 33 -23.59 -19.56 -0.33
N LEU A 34 -22.27 -19.85 -0.37
CA LEU A 34 -21.61 -20.32 -1.59
C LEU A 34 -21.76 -21.83 -1.75
N SER A 35 -21.86 -22.29 -2.98
CA SER A 35 -22.23 -23.67 -3.26
C SER A 35 -21.16 -24.70 -2.86
N ASN A 36 -19.88 -24.29 -2.75
CA ASN A 36 -18.80 -25.21 -2.38
C ASN A 36 -17.47 -24.48 -2.10
N ARG A 37 -16.51 -25.20 -1.46
CA ARG A 37 -15.16 -24.74 -1.16
C ARG A 37 -14.39 -24.22 -2.38
N SER A 38 -14.57 -24.86 -3.54
CA SER A 38 -13.86 -24.50 -4.77
C SER A 38 -14.23 -23.09 -5.25
N GLN A 39 -15.47 -22.68 -5.06
CA GLN A 39 -15.89 -21.31 -5.40
C GLN A 39 -15.24 -20.27 -4.50
N VAL A 40 -15.20 -20.50 -3.18
CA VAL A 40 -14.52 -19.62 -2.25
C VAL A 40 -13.04 -19.46 -2.59
N LEU A 41 -12.37 -20.60 -2.84
CA LEU A 41 -10.95 -20.59 -3.23
C LEU A 41 -10.73 -19.89 -4.57
N ALA A 42 -11.59 -20.12 -5.56
CA ALA A 42 -11.49 -19.45 -6.86
C ALA A 42 -11.70 -17.93 -6.75
N GLU A 43 -12.59 -17.47 -5.87
CA GLU A 43 -12.73 -16.04 -5.56
C GLU A 43 -11.49 -15.46 -4.88
N MET A 44 -10.98 -16.15 -3.85
CA MET A 44 -9.78 -15.71 -3.14
C MET A 44 -8.58 -15.60 -4.08
N ILE A 45 -8.41 -16.60 -4.97
CA ILE A 45 -7.34 -16.59 -5.99
C ILE A 45 -7.55 -15.46 -6.99
N ARG A 46 -8.79 -15.23 -7.47
CA ARG A 46 -9.08 -14.14 -8.40
C ARG A 46 -8.80 -12.78 -7.78
N HIS A 47 -9.18 -12.54 -6.52
CA HIS A 47 -8.85 -11.33 -5.79
C HIS A 47 -7.33 -11.14 -5.67
N ALA A 48 -6.63 -12.16 -5.20
CA ALA A 48 -5.17 -12.08 -5.08
C ALA A 48 -4.47 -11.81 -6.41
N LEU A 49 -4.94 -12.42 -7.52
CA LEU A 49 -4.39 -12.18 -8.85
C LEU A 49 -4.77 -10.82 -9.43
N SER A 50 -5.96 -10.29 -9.11
CA SER A 50 -6.39 -8.95 -9.52
C SER A 50 -5.50 -7.90 -8.84
N ASP A 51 -5.34 -7.99 -7.53
CA ASP A 51 -4.47 -7.11 -6.75
C ASP A 51 -3.04 -7.11 -7.34
N HIS A 52 -2.52 -8.30 -7.69
CA HIS A 52 -1.21 -8.41 -8.33
C HIS A 52 -1.14 -7.82 -9.75
N ARG A 53 -2.20 -7.90 -10.54
CA ARG A 53 -2.23 -7.32 -11.90
C ARG A 53 -2.29 -5.82 -11.88
N GLU A 54 -3.11 -5.24 -11.03
CA GLU A 54 -3.19 -3.78 -10.85
C GLU A 54 -1.84 -3.21 -10.43
N VAL A 55 -1.17 -3.88 -9.50
CA VAL A 55 0.16 -3.50 -9.02
C VAL A 55 1.21 -3.57 -10.14
N ARG A 56 1.21 -4.62 -10.98
CA ARG A 56 2.23 -4.82 -12.02
C ARG A 56 2.04 -3.96 -13.27
N GLY A 57 0.83 -3.54 -13.57
CA GLY A 57 0.50 -2.72 -14.74
C GLY A 57 0.68 -1.22 -14.51
N ALA A 58 0.72 -0.77 -13.28
CA ALA A 58 0.85 0.64 -12.93
C ALA A 58 2.32 1.07 -12.86
N GLY A 59 2.65 2.21 -13.47
CA GLY A 59 4.01 2.78 -13.42
C GLY A 59 4.41 3.18 -12.01
N ALA A 60 3.57 3.97 -11.35
CA ALA A 60 3.71 4.38 -9.94
C ALA A 60 2.39 4.15 -9.21
N LEU A 61 2.48 3.79 -7.95
CA LEU A 61 1.37 3.58 -7.03
C LEU A 61 1.56 4.41 -5.77
N ALA A 62 0.46 4.83 -5.16
CA ALA A 62 0.45 5.26 -3.78
C ALA A 62 -0.20 4.18 -2.91
N GLY A 63 0.07 4.19 -1.61
CA GLY A 63 -0.53 3.22 -0.72
C GLY A 63 0.00 3.27 0.70
N THR A 64 -0.35 2.25 1.46
CA THR A 64 0.13 2.07 2.82
C THR A 64 0.75 0.69 3.01
N ILE A 65 1.83 0.63 3.79
CA ILE A 65 2.33 -0.61 4.35
C ILE A 65 2.03 -0.57 5.84
N THR A 66 1.16 -1.47 6.28
CA THR A 66 0.84 -1.64 7.70
C THR A 66 1.62 -2.84 8.23
N LEU A 67 2.34 -2.67 9.32
CA LEU A 67 3.06 -3.74 9.97
C LEU A 67 2.79 -3.78 11.47
N ILE A 68 2.73 -5.01 12.01
CA ILE A 68 2.66 -5.27 13.45
C ILE A 68 3.91 -6.04 13.84
N TYR A 69 4.58 -5.62 14.89
CA TYR A 69 5.81 -6.24 15.36
C TYR A 69 5.93 -6.18 16.88
N ARG A 70 6.74 -7.07 17.45
CA ARG A 70 7.06 -7.06 18.88
C ARG A 70 8.14 -6.02 19.15
N ALA A 71 7.86 -5.09 20.04
CA ALA A 71 8.76 -3.97 20.34
C ALA A 71 9.94 -4.36 21.26
N ASN A 72 9.99 -5.62 21.72
CA ASN A 72 10.95 -6.09 22.72
C ASN A 72 12.40 -5.86 22.27
N GLY A 73 13.12 -5.01 22.99
CA GLY A 73 14.58 -4.92 22.93
C GLY A 73 15.19 -4.11 21.79
N GLY A 74 14.49 -3.21 21.12
CA GLY A 74 15.07 -2.24 20.17
C GLY A 74 15.64 -2.83 18.86
N ARG A 75 16.01 -4.09 18.81
CA ARG A 75 16.62 -4.75 17.64
C ARG A 75 15.70 -4.75 16.42
N VAL A 76 14.40 -4.98 16.65
CA VAL A 76 13.39 -4.99 15.58
C VAL A 76 13.26 -3.58 14.99
N ARG A 77 13.16 -2.56 15.85
CA ARG A 77 13.10 -1.16 15.40
C ARG A 77 14.32 -0.76 14.60
N GLN A 78 15.51 -1.17 15.03
CA GLN A 78 16.74 -0.88 14.29
C GLN A 78 16.76 -1.58 12.92
N ALA A 79 16.31 -2.84 12.86
CA ALA A 79 16.20 -3.58 11.61
C ALA A 79 15.17 -2.95 10.65
N LEU A 80 14.01 -2.52 11.19
CA LEU A 80 12.99 -1.79 10.43
C LEU A 80 13.55 -0.47 9.90
N ALA A 81 14.20 0.34 10.73
CA ALA A 81 14.80 1.60 10.32
C ALA A 81 15.84 1.41 9.21
N ARG A 82 16.69 0.39 9.29
CA ARG A 82 17.66 0.06 8.23
C ARG A 82 16.99 -0.35 6.93
N ALA A 83 15.93 -1.16 7.00
CA ALA A 83 15.18 -1.58 5.82
C ALA A 83 14.48 -0.37 5.16
N GLN A 84 13.90 0.52 5.95
CA GLN A 84 13.23 1.73 5.47
C GLN A 84 14.21 2.74 4.87
N ALA A 85 15.41 2.87 5.41
CA ALA A 85 16.42 3.80 4.91
C ALA A 85 16.78 3.59 3.44
N ALA A 86 16.70 2.35 2.93
CA ALA A 86 16.93 2.03 1.53
C ALA A 86 15.77 2.49 0.60
N TYR A 87 14.64 2.92 1.17
CA TYR A 87 13.41 3.29 0.46
C TYR A 87 12.91 4.69 0.85
N VAL A 88 13.81 5.57 1.27
CA VAL A 88 13.47 6.94 1.69
C VAL A 88 12.76 7.76 0.61
N LYS A 89 12.94 7.42 -0.67
CA LYS A 89 12.26 8.07 -1.79
C LYS A 89 10.83 7.60 -1.97
N GLU A 90 10.54 6.39 -1.54
CA GLU A 90 9.22 5.77 -1.64
C GLU A 90 8.38 5.99 -0.37
N ILE A 91 9.01 6.18 0.79
CA ILE A 91 8.33 6.40 2.07
C ILE A 91 8.10 7.90 2.27
N ILE A 92 6.83 8.29 2.34
CA ILE A 92 6.42 9.69 2.49
C ILE A 92 6.32 10.05 3.97
N SER A 93 5.73 9.18 4.75
CA SER A 93 5.56 9.35 6.19
C SER A 93 5.42 8.00 6.90
N SER A 94 5.65 8.02 8.20
CA SER A 94 5.47 6.89 9.09
C SER A 94 4.67 7.33 10.31
N GLN A 95 3.71 6.50 10.70
CA GLN A 95 2.97 6.63 11.96
C GLN A 95 3.21 5.39 12.80
N HIS A 96 3.50 5.60 14.07
CA HIS A 96 3.78 4.54 15.02
C HIS A 96 2.80 4.62 16.20
N VAL A 97 2.23 3.48 16.55
CA VAL A 97 1.28 3.32 17.64
C VAL A 97 1.70 2.14 18.51
N PHE A 98 1.69 2.32 19.82
CA PHE A 98 1.88 1.22 20.76
C PHE A 98 0.56 0.46 20.92
N LEU A 99 0.64 -0.86 20.86
CA LEU A 99 -0.46 -1.79 21.11
C LEU A 99 -0.23 -2.49 22.46
N GLU A 100 -1.22 -3.23 22.90
CA GLU A 100 -1.10 -4.13 24.07
C GLU A 100 -0.09 -5.26 23.79
N ASP A 101 0.31 -6.01 24.81
CA ASP A 101 1.20 -7.18 24.74
C ASP A 101 2.57 -6.88 24.07
N ASP A 102 3.20 -5.75 24.39
CA ASP A 102 4.48 -5.34 23.83
C ASP A 102 4.52 -5.31 22.30
N GLN A 103 3.38 -5.12 21.67
CA GLN A 103 3.28 -4.98 20.23
C GLN A 103 3.29 -3.51 19.81
N SER A 104 3.67 -3.29 18.57
CA SER A 104 3.62 -1.98 17.92
C SER A 104 3.02 -2.13 16.55
N LEU A 105 2.19 -1.16 16.20
CA LEU A 105 1.67 -0.95 14.85
C LEU A 105 2.45 0.20 14.21
N GLU A 106 2.92 -0.02 12.99
CA GLU A 106 3.49 1.04 12.17
C GLU A 106 2.77 1.09 10.82
N VAL A 107 2.43 2.29 10.38
CA VAL A 107 1.80 2.53 9.08
C VAL A 107 2.72 3.45 8.29
N LEU A 108 3.26 2.94 7.20
CA LEU A 108 4.04 3.71 6.25
C LEU A 108 3.13 4.17 5.12
N LEU A 109 3.07 5.48 4.87
CA LEU A 109 2.50 6.03 3.66
C LEU A 109 3.58 5.99 2.59
N VAL A 110 3.28 5.34 1.46
CA VAL A 110 4.27 5.07 0.42
C VAL A 110 3.78 5.49 -0.96
N GLN A 111 4.72 5.91 -1.82
CA GLN A 111 4.46 6.15 -3.24
C GLN A 111 5.70 5.83 -4.05
N GLY A 112 5.53 5.10 -5.15
CA GLY A 112 6.64 4.77 -6.03
C GLY A 112 6.31 3.63 -6.98
N PRO A 113 7.32 3.12 -7.72
CA PRO A 113 7.14 1.99 -8.60
C PRO A 113 6.64 0.75 -7.84
N ALA A 114 5.62 0.08 -8.39
CA ALA A 114 4.97 -1.09 -7.80
C ALA A 114 5.98 -2.12 -7.27
N GLN A 115 6.96 -2.50 -8.08
CA GLN A 115 7.98 -3.48 -7.72
C GLN A 115 8.84 -3.04 -6.52
N ARG A 116 9.08 -1.73 -6.36
CA ARG A 116 9.85 -1.23 -5.21
C ARG A 116 9.03 -1.30 -3.92
N LEU A 117 7.74 -0.98 -3.99
CA LEU A 117 6.82 -1.09 -2.85
C LEU A 117 6.64 -2.55 -2.41
N GLU A 118 6.51 -3.48 -3.37
CA GLU A 118 6.47 -4.93 -3.09
C GLU A 118 7.76 -5.40 -2.40
N LYS A 119 8.94 -5.04 -2.95
CA LYS A 119 10.24 -5.40 -2.36
C LYS A 119 10.42 -4.84 -0.96
N LEU A 120 9.99 -3.61 -0.70
CA LEU A 120 9.99 -3.02 0.64
C LEU A 120 9.11 -3.85 1.58
N CYS A 121 7.86 -4.12 1.20
CA CYS A 121 6.92 -4.90 2.00
C CYS A 121 7.48 -6.30 2.32
N ASP A 122 8.06 -6.98 1.33
CA ASP A 122 8.67 -8.30 1.50
C ASP A 122 9.94 -8.26 2.37
N GLY A 123 10.74 -7.21 2.25
CA GLY A 123 11.90 -6.97 3.10
C GLY A 123 11.50 -6.80 4.56
N LEU A 124 10.48 -6.00 4.83
CA LEU A 124 9.95 -5.78 6.17
C LEU A 124 9.36 -7.07 6.77
N ARG A 125 8.62 -7.85 5.98
CA ARG A 125 8.02 -9.14 6.40
C ARG A 125 9.04 -10.16 6.88
N LYS A 126 10.25 -10.15 6.33
CA LYS A 126 11.33 -11.10 6.69
C LYS A 126 12.07 -10.75 7.97
N ILE A 127 11.84 -9.57 8.55
CA ILE A 127 12.51 -9.14 9.78
C ILE A 127 11.97 -9.96 10.96
N ARG A 128 12.89 -10.60 11.68
CA ARG A 128 12.54 -11.37 12.88
C ARG A 128 11.89 -10.46 13.92
N GLY A 129 10.68 -10.81 14.36
CA GLY A 129 9.88 -10.02 15.28
C GLY A 129 8.74 -9.26 14.62
N VAL A 130 8.72 -9.15 13.29
CA VAL A 130 7.55 -8.72 12.54
C VAL A 130 6.53 -9.86 12.52
N LEU A 131 5.32 -9.57 12.96
CA LEU A 131 4.21 -10.53 13.09
C LEU A 131 3.30 -10.51 11.86
N GLN A 132 3.06 -9.31 11.33
CA GLN A 132 2.18 -9.10 10.20
C GLN A 132 2.70 -7.95 9.34
N THR A 133 2.53 -8.06 8.03
CA THR A 133 2.80 -6.98 7.08
C THR A 133 1.76 -7.03 5.97
N LYS A 134 1.14 -5.90 5.66
CA LYS A 134 0.15 -5.77 4.59
C LYS A 134 0.43 -4.52 3.77
N LEU A 135 0.55 -4.68 2.46
CA LEU A 135 0.59 -3.59 1.49
C LEU A 135 -0.82 -3.41 0.91
N VAL A 136 -1.31 -2.18 0.90
CA VAL A 136 -2.55 -1.78 0.23
C VAL A 136 -2.20 -0.62 -0.70
N THR A 137 -2.53 -0.73 -1.98
CA THR A 137 -2.15 0.25 -3.00
C THR A 137 -3.34 0.79 -3.77
N THR A 138 -3.13 1.94 -4.40
CA THR A 138 -4.06 2.59 -5.33
C THR A 138 -3.28 3.21 -6.49
N THR A 139 -3.90 3.34 -7.64
CA THR A 139 -3.36 4.07 -8.80
C THR A 139 -3.52 5.59 -8.67
N ALA A 140 -4.35 6.06 -7.73
CA ALA A 140 -4.44 7.49 -7.43
C ALA A 140 -3.19 7.93 -6.68
N LEU A 141 -2.42 8.82 -7.29
CA LEU A 141 -1.16 9.32 -6.73
C LEU A 141 -1.43 10.49 -5.78
N LEU A 142 -0.58 10.61 -4.77
CA LEU A 142 -0.55 11.78 -3.91
C LEU A 142 -0.01 12.98 -4.68
N PRO A 143 -0.46 14.22 -4.36
CA PRO A 143 0.13 15.42 -4.93
C PRO A 143 1.64 15.44 -4.65
N PRO A 144 2.48 16.00 -5.57
CA PRO A 144 3.89 16.12 -5.31
C PRO A 144 4.12 17.00 -4.08
N LEU A 145 4.70 16.42 -3.03
CA LEU A 145 4.95 17.10 -1.74
C LEU A 145 5.95 18.26 -1.87
N HIS A 146 6.67 18.33 -2.99
CA HIS A 146 7.64 19.35 -3.34
C HIS A 146 7.39 19.93 -4.74
N ALA A 147 6.13 20.08 -5.15
CA ALA A 147 5.86 20.99 -6.23
C ALA A 147 6.37 22.36 -5.76
N ASN A 148 7.48 22.81 -6.33
CA ASN A 148 7.88 24.21 -6.23
C ASN A 148 6.63 25.03 -6.53
N ALA A 149 5.99 25.55 -5.50
CA ALA A 149 5.00 26.60 -5.66
C ALA A 149 5.78 27.68 -6.38
N LYS A 150 5.53 27.87 -7.69
CA LYS A 150 5.90 29.09 -8.39
C LYS A 150 5.24 30.17 -7.57
N VAL A 151 6.03 30.82 -6.72
CA VAL A 151 5.64 32.04 -6.04
C VAL A 151 5.18 32.94 -7.19
N PRO A 152 3.90 33.33 -7.25
CA PRO A 152 3.48 34.25 -8.29
C PRO A 152 4.34 35.48 -8.12
N ALA A 153 5.09 35.85 -9.17
CA ALA A 153 5.88 37.05 -9.18
C ALA A 153 4.94 38.19 -8.78
N ARG A 154 5.17 38.75 -7.59
CA ARG A 154 4.48 39.95 -7.18
C ARG A 154 4.69 40.96 -8.28
N SER A 155 3.64 41.24 -9.05
CA SER A 155 3.55 42.34 -9.97
C SER A 155 4.03 43.58 -9.21
N ALA A 156 5.17 44.09 -9.67
CA ALA A 156 5.66 45.42 -9.22
C ALA A 156 4.68 46.46 -9.79
N ALA A 157 3.60 46.65 -9.05
CA ALA A 157 2.65 47.71 -9.37
C ALA A 157 3.24 49.05 -8.95
N ALA A 158 3.64 49.77 -9.96
CA ALA A 158 3.56 51.23 -10.08
C ALA A 158 3.80 52.06 -8.83
N HIS A 159 4.99 52.53 -8.71
CA HIS A 159 5.27 53.78 -7.96
C HIS A 159 4.50 54.91 -8.63
N GLY A 160 3.35 55.28 -8.06
CA GLY A 160 2.60 56.46 -8.46
C GLY A 160 3.45 57.71 -8.21
N LYS A 161 3.70 58.49 -9.25
CA LYS A 161 4.21 59.83 -9.22
C LYS A 161 3.34 60.70 -8.31
N ARG A 162 3.94 61.27 -7.27
CA ARG A 162 3.35 62.39 -6.52
C ARG A 162 3.33 63.62 -7.42
N PRO A 163 2.22 64.37 -7.51
CA PRO A 163 2.22 65.65 -8.17
C PRO A 163 2.89 66.68 -7.21
N LYS A 164 3.78 67.48 -7.79
CA LYS A 164 4.33 68.69 -7.16
C LYS A 164 3.19 69.71 -6.96
N GLY A 165 2.94 70.05 -5.73
CA GLY A 165 2.13 71.20 -5.42
C GLY A 165 2.92 72.47 -5.64
N ASP A 166 2.41 73.35 -6.47
CA ASP A 166 2.84 74.78 -6.58
C ASP A 166 2.32 75.55 -5.39
N LEU A 167 3.25 76.21 -4.73
CA LEU A 167 3.00 77.34 -3.78
C LEU A 167 3.04 78.63 -4.54
N SER A 168 1.93 79.32 -4.54
CA SER A 168 1.89 80.81 -4.60
C SER A 168 0.73 81.26 -3.75
#